data_c4a524b19b619ae99e31e93cdf4966c3
#
_entry.id   c4a524b19b619ae99e31e93cdf4966c3
#
_cell.length_a   1.000
_cell.length_b   1.000
_cell.length_c   1.000
_cell.angle_alpha   90.00
_cell.angle_beta   90.00
_cell.angle_gamma   90.00
#
_symmetry.space_group_name_H-M   'P 1'
#
loop_
_entity.id
_entity.type
_entity.pdbx_description
1 polymer ?
#
loop_
_entity_poly.entity_id
_entity_poly.type
_entity_poly.pdbx_seq_one_letter_code
_entity_poly.pdbx_strand_id
1 'polypeptide(L)'
;MTRLSIAPASADDARIGGFLDRQKRRVDAMPPGMCPLAQQLTLLEEGALQTCGKCVPCRDGLPQLAGMLRHLVDCQADAAEVERMRALAEMVRDTSDCAIGYESANALLEGLDAFAAEVESHVSKHECQRSVGHSVPCETFCPAHVNVPAYIA
;
A
#
# COMPACT_ATOMS: atom_id res chain seq x y z
N MET A 1 30.26 11.03 -28.50
CA MET A 1 29.68 11.06 -27.13
C MET A 1 28.64 12.15 -27.11
N THR A 2 27.36 11.79 -27.22
CA THR A 2 26.25 12.75 -27.18
C THR A 2 26.02 13.14 -25.72
N ARG A 3 26.31 14.39 -25.36
CA ARG A 3 25.94 14.93 -24.05
C ARG A 3 24.41 14.98 -23.94
N LEU A 4 23.86 14.23 -23.01
CA LEU A 4 22.47 14.44 -22.58
C LEU A 4 22.37 15.86 -22.01
N SER A 5 21.71 16.76 -22.74
CA SER A 5 21.34 18.06 -22.18
C SER A 5 20.10 17.88 -21.34
N ILE A 6 20.23 18.11 -20.04
CA ILE A 6 19.07 18.15 -19.13
C ILE A 6 18.35 19.48 -19.43
N ALA A 7 17.16 19.38 -20.01
CA ALA A 7 16.31 20.55 -20.18
C ALA A 7 15.94 21.11 -18.80
N PRO A 8 15.85 22.44 -18.62
CA PRO A 8 15.35 23.01 -17.38
C PRO A 8 13.91 22.54 -17.14
N ALA A 9 13.57 22.25 -15.87
CA ALA A 9 12.24 21.84 -15.48
C ALA A 9 11.19 22.82 -16.01
N SER A 10 10.16 22.28 -16.67
CA SER A 10 9.04 23.09 -17.16
C SER A 10 8.18 23.63 -16.01
N ALA A 11 7.33 24.61 -16.28
CA ALA A 11 6.35 25.06 -15.29
C ALA A 11 5.41 23.92 -14.85
N ASP A 12 5.17 22.94 -15.72
CA ASP A 12 4.35 21.77 -15.42
C ASP A 12 5.09 20.78 -14.52
N ASP A 13 6.40 20.59 -14.71
CA ASP A 13 7.24 19.79 -13.81
C ASP A 13 7.25 20.37 -12.39
N ALA A 14 7.31 21.70 -12.26
CA ALA A 14 7.22 22.37 -10.96
C ALA A 14 5.84 22.16 -10.29
N ARG A 15 4.75 22.17 -11.07
CA ARG A 15 3.38 21.90 -10.59
C ARG A 15 3.24 20.44 -10.14
N ILE A 16 3.76 19.50 -10.93
CA ILE A 16 3.80 18.06 -10.60
C ILE A 16 4.60 17.85 -9.30
N GLY A 17 5.80 18.44 -9.20
CA GLY A 17 6.60 18.39 -7.99
C GLY A 17 5.84 18.91 -6.76
N GLY A 18 5.20 20.07 -6.87
CA GLY A 18 4.37 20.62 -5.79
C GLY A 18 3.16 19.75 -5.42
N PHE A 19 2.58 19.04 -6.38
CA PHE A 19 1.52 18.07 -6.13
C PHE A 19 2.06 16.84 -5.36
N LEU A 20 3.16 16.26 -5.81
CA LEU A 20 3.81 15.13 -5.16
C LEU A 20 4.25 15.45 -3.72
N ASP A 21 4.80 16.65 -3.48
CA ASP A 21 5.16 17.10 -2.14
C ASP A 21 3.94 17.23 -1.21
N ARG A 22 2.79 17.65 -1.72
CA ARG A 22 1.55 17.68 -0.94
C ARG A 22 1.06 16.27 -0.62
N GLN A 23 1.14 15.34 -1.56
CA GLN A 23 0.78 13.94 -1.33
C GLN A 23 1.71 13.30 -0.30
N LYS A 24 3.03 13.51 -0.42
CA LYS A 24 4.02 13.05 0.55
C LYS A 24 3.71 13.55 1.95
N ARG A 25 3.45 14.87 2.12
CA ARG A 25 3.07 15.42 3.42
C ARG A 25 1.79 14.82 4.00
N ARG A 26 0.81 14.44 3.15
CA ARG A 26 -0.39 13.74 3.61
C ARG A 26 -0.08 12.32 4.10
N VAL A 27 0.81 11.60 3.40
CA VAL A 27 1.27 10.28 3.81
C VAL A 27 2.08 10.37 5.11
N ASP A 28 3.01 11.34 5.21
CA ASP A 28 3.82 11.57 6.40
C ASP A 28 2.98 11.99 7.63
N ALA A 29 1.84 12.67 7.39
CA ALA A 29 0.89 13.09 8.40
C ALA A 29 -0.22 12.05 8.66
N MET A 30 0.03 10.76 8.37
CA MET A 30 -0.94 9.69 8.57
C MET A 30 -1.57 9.75 9.96
N PRO A 31 -2.92 9.72 10.03
CA PRO A 31 -3.59 9.71 11.33
C PRO A 31 -3.15 8.48 12.13
N PRO A 32 -2.95 8.61 13.45
CA PRO A 32 -2.74 7.45 14.30
C PRO A 32 -3.90 6.46 14.11
N GLY A 33 -3.56 5.20 13.94
CA GLY A 33 -4.54 4.14 13.74
C GLY A 33 -4.68 3.64 12.30
N MET A 34 -3.97 4.20 11.33
CA MET A 34 -3.98 3.65 9.98
C MET A 34 -3.03 2.45 9.86
N CYS A 35 -3.57 1.31 9.43
CA CYS A 35 -2.79 0.10 9.21
C CYS A 35 -1.84 0.29 8.00
N PRO A 36 -0.53 0.06 8.16
CA PRO A 36 0.42 0.20 7.06
C PRO A 36 0.19 -0.82 5.94
N LEU A 37 -0.32 -2.01 6.27
CA LEU A 37 -0.67 -3.04 5.28
C LEU A 37 -1.87 -2.63 4.43
N ALA A 38 -2.86 -1.96 5.01
CA ALA A 38 -3.99 -1.41 4.26
C ALA A 38 -3.55 -0.29 3.31
N GLN A 39 -2.57 0.51 3.69
CA GLN A 39 -1.95 1.50 2.80
C GLN A 39 -1.23 0.83 1.62
N GLN A 40 -0.48 -0.22 1.89
CA GLN A 40 0.20 -0.98 0.84
C GLN A 40 -0.79 -1.64 -0.11
N LEU A 41 -1.91 -2.15 0.41
CA LEU A 41 -2.98 -2.70 -0.42
C LEU A 41 -3.50 -1.64 -1.41
N THR A 42 -3.77 -0.42 -0.93
CA THR A 42 -4.20 0.68 -1.82
C THR A 42 -3.17 0.98 -2.90
N LEU A 43 -1.88 1.06 -2.55
CA LEU A 43 -0.81 1.31 -3.53
C LEU A 43 -0.68 0.17 -4.55
N LEU A 44 -0.84 -1.07 -4.12
CA LEU A 44 -0.78 -2.25 -4.99
C LEU A 44 -1.98 -2.31 -5.94
N GLU A 45 -3.17 -1.97 -5.47
CA GLU A 45 -4.39 -1.87 -6.29
C GLU A 45 -4.26 -0.78 -7.35
N GLU A 46 -3.75 0.40 -6.98
CA GLU A 46 -3.46 1.48 -7.93
C GLU A 46 -2.41 1.05 -8.97
N GLY A 47 -1.37 0.33 -8.56
CA GLY A 47 -0.39 -0.25 -9.48
C GLY A 47 -1.03 -1.26 -10.44
N ALA A 48 -1.93 -2.11 -9.95
CA ALA A 48 -2.66 -3.07 -10.78
C ALA A 48 -3.55 -2.37 -11.83
N LEU A 49 -4.18 -1.24 -11.49
CA LEU A 49 -4.98 -0.44 -12.43
C LEU A 49 -4.13 0.21 -13.54
N GLN A 50 -2.84 0.46 -13.28
CA GLN A 50 -1.93 1.07 -14.24
C GLN A 50 -1.28 0.06 -15.20
N THR A 51 -1.57 -1.23 -15.08
CA THR A 51 -0.97 -2.24 -15.94
C THR A 51 -1.38 -2.04 -17.40
N CYS A 52 -0.41 -2.15 -18.31
CA CYS A 52 -0.69 -2.11 -19.75
C CYS A 52 -1.21 -3.46 -20.32
N GLY A 53 -1.24 -4.51 -19.49
CA GLY A 53 -1.70 -5.85 -19.85
C GLY A 53 -0.72 -6.68 -20.70
N LYS A 54 0.46 -6.16 -21.04
CA LYS A 54 1.40 -6.81 -21.95
C LYS A 54 2.09 -8.03 -21.34
N CYS A 55 2.72 -7.88 -20.18
CA CYS A 55 3.44 -8.98 -19.54
C CYS A 55 2.55 -9.70 -18.49
N VAL A 56 2.63 -11.03 -18.49
CA VAL A 56 1.84 -11.89 -17.59
C VAL A 56 2.14 -11.62 -16.12
N PRO A 57 3.40 -11.48 -15.68
CA PRO A 57 3.70 -11.24 -14.27
C PRO A 57 3.00 -10.01 -13.70
N CYS A 58 3.01 -8.90 -14.44
CA CYS A 58 2.34 -7.67 -14.02
C CYS A 58 0.81 -7.80 -14.11
N ARG A 59 0.29 -8.25 -15.27
CA ARG A 59 -1.16 -8.34 -15.54
C ARG A 59 -1.89 -9.26 -14.57
N ASP A 60 -1.33 -10.45 -14.35
CA ASP A 60 -1.97 -11.50 -13.57
C ASP A 60 -1.43 -11.58 -12.13
N GLY A 61 -0.17 -11.21 -11.91
CA GLY A 61 0.49 -11.26 -10.62
C GLY A 61 0.03 -10.16 -9.66
N LEU A 62 -0.06 -8.89 -10.11
CA LEU A 62 -0.47 -7.79 -9.21
C LEU A 62 -1.89 -7.96 -8.66
N PRO A 63 -2.92 -8.36 -9.43
CA PRO A 63 -4.24 -8.65 -8.86
C PRO A 63 -4.23 -9.81 -7.85
N GLN A 64 -3.41 -10.86 -8.09
CA GLN A 64 -3.27 -11.96 -7.13
C GLN A 64 -2.61 -11.49 -5.84
N LEU A 65 -1.51 -10.71 -5.93
CA LEU A 65 -0.86 -10.10 -4.77
C LEU A 65 -1.82 -9.21 -3.98
N ALA A 66 -2.64 -8.40 -4.67
CA ALA A 66 -3.65 -7.57 -4.02
C ALA A 66 -4.72 -8.41 -3.30
N GLY A 67 -5.14 -9.54 -3.89
CA GLY A 67 -6.05 -10.49 -3.24
C GLY A 67 -5.45 -11.09 -1.96
N MET A 68 -4.21 -11.57 -2.01
CA MET A 68 -3.51 -12.15 -0.84
C MET A 68 -3.26 -11.09 0.24
N LEU A 69 -2.85 -9.88 -0.16
CA LEU A 69 -2.66 -8.78 0.80
C LEU A 69 -3.97 -8.34 1.45
N ARG A 70 -5.09 -8.40 0.72
CA ARG A 70 -6.42 -8.14 1.31
C ARG A 70 -6.78 -9.18 2.36
N HIS A 71 -6.56 -10.49 2.10
CA HIS A 71 -6.74 -11.54 3.12
C HIS A 71 -5.90 -11.27 4.37
N LEU A 72 -4.65 -10.80 4.19
CA LEU A 72 -3.80 -10.42 5.32
C LEU A 72 -4.37 -9.22 6.09
N VAL A 73 -4.80 -8.17 5.40
CA VAL A 73 -5.43 -6.98 6.02
C VAL A 73 -6.70 -7.35 6.79
N ASP A 74 -7.50 -8.27 6.23
CA ASP A 74 -8.73 -8.78 6.86
C ASP A 74 -8.46 -9.82 7.97
N CYS A 75 -7.18 -10.06 8.33
CA CYS A 75 -6.77 -11.03 9.34
C CYS A 75 -7.21 -12.49 9.02
N GLN A 76 -7.30 -12.83 7.74
CA GLN A 76 -7.72 -14.17 7.27
C GLN A 76 -6.55 -14.99 6.72
N ALA A 77 -5.40 -14.36 6.45
CA ALA A 77 -4.22 -15.03 5.93
C ALA A 77 -3.50 -15.83 7.01
N ASP A 78 -2.93 -16.98 6.60
CA ASP A 78 -1.99 -17.75 7.40
C ASP A 78 -0.53 -17.45 7.02
N ALA A 79 0.42 -17.96 7.82
CA ALA A 79 1.85 -17.77 7.56
C ALA A 79 2.28 -18.36 6.20
N ALA A 80 1.68 -19.47 5.78
CA ALA A 80 1.99 -20.08 4.49
C ALA A 80 1.50 -19.21 3.32
N GLU A 81 0.41 -18.48 3.49
CA GLU A 81 -0.07 -17.52 2.48
C GLU A 81 0.87 -16.31 2.38
N VAL A 82 1.40 -15.81 3.49
CA VAL A 82 2.40 -14.73 3.48
C VAL A 82 3.66 -15.15 2.74
N GLU A 83 4.16 -16.39 2.96
CA GLU A 83 5.31 -16.91 2.22
C GLU A 83 5.01 -17.06 0.72
N ARG A 84 3.83 -17.56 0.35
CA ARG A 84 3.41 -17.61 -1.06
C ARG A 84 3.32 -16.22 -1.69
N MET A 85 2.83 -15.24 -0.94
CA MET A 85 2.75 -13.84 -1.38
C MET A 85 4.15 -13.26 -1.62
N ARG A 86 5.11 -13.53 -0.74
CA ARG A 86 6.51 -13.14 -0.92
C ARG A 86 7.10 -13.75 -2.20
N ALA A 87 6.98 -15.05 -2.37
CA ALA A 87 7.49 -15.76 -3.54
C ALA A 87 6.87 -15.23 -4.86
N LEU A 88 5.56 -14.96 -4.85
CA LEU A 88 4.88 -14.37 -5.99
C LEU A 88 5.36 -12.94 -6.26
N ALA A 89 5.55 -12.12 -5.23
CA ALA A 89 6.05 -10.76 -5.36
C ALA A 89 7.48 -10.72 -5.92
N GLU A 90 8.37 -11.60 -5.47
CA GLU A 90 9.73 -11.76 -6.00
C GLU A 90 9.66 -12.14 -7.49
N MET A 91 8.84 -13.11 -7.85
CA MET A 91 8.68 -13.49 -9.26
C MET A 91 8.16 -12.32 -10.10
N VAL A 92 7.14 -11.59 -9.64
CA VAL A 92 6.61 -10.41 -10.37
C VAL A 92 7.68 -9.33 -10.52
N ARG A 93 8.42 -9.03 -9.44
CA ARG A 93 9.52 -8.06 -9.45
C ARG A 93 10.58 -8.43 -10.51
N ASP A 94 11.02 -9.69 -10.49
CA ASP A 94 12.17 -10.12 -11.28
C ASP A 94 11.83 -10.40 -12.75
N THR A 95 10.55 -10.58 -13.07
CA THR A 95 10.11 -10.95 -14.43
C THR A 95 9.21 -9.92 -15.13
N SER A 96 8.90 -8.80 -14.47
CA SER A 96 8.14 -7.71 -15.10
C SER A 96 8.97 -6.90 -16.08
N ASP A 97 8.40 -6.58 -17.25
CA ASP A 97 9.08 -5.86 -18.33
C ASP A 97 9.28 -4.35 -18.04
N CYS A 98 8.61 -3.79 -17.06
CA CYS A 98 8.63 -2.35 -16.79
C CYS A 98 8.50 -2.02 -15.30
N ALA A 99 8.71 -0.73 -15.00
CA ALA A 99 8.67 -0.21 -13.64
C ALA A 99 7.34 -0.47 -12.89
N ILE A 100 6.20 -0.54 -13.57
CA ILE A 100 4.90 -0.73 -12.89
C ILE A 100 4.89 -2.04 -12.10
N GLY A 101 5.23 -3.17 -12.74
CA GLY A 101 5.29 -4.47 -12.06
C GLY A 101 6.43 -4.54 -11.06
N TYR A 102 7.62 -4.07 -11.45
CA TYR A 102 8.81 -4.07 -10.60
C TYR A 102 8.58 -3.27 -9.30
N GLU A 103 8.21 -1.99 -9.41
CA GLU A 103 8.07 -1.09 -8.27
C GLU A 103 6.90 -1.50 -7.35
N SER A 104 5.77 -1.94 -7.93
CA SER A 104 4.62 -2.40 -7.13
C SER A 104 4.98 -3.64 -6.30
N ALA A 105 5.66 -4.62 -6.89
CA ALA A 105 6.07 -5.82 -6.19
C ALA A 105 7.19 -5.55 -5.18
N ASN A 106 8.16 -4.70 -5.54
CA ASN A 106 9.26 -4.32 -4.66
C ASN A 106 8.75 -3.55 -3.42
N ALA A 107 7.84 -2.59 -3.61
CA ALA A 107 7.22 -1.85 -2.51
C ALA A 107 6.45 -2.78 -1.55
N LEU A 108 5.78 -3.82 -2.08
CA LEU A 108 5.13 -4.83 -1.24
C LEU A 108 6.16 -5.60 -0.40
N LEU A 109 7.25 -6.07 -1.00
CA LEU A 109 8.32 -6.81 -0.28
C LEU A 109 8.95 -5.96 0.82
N GLU A 110 9.34 -4.73 0.49
CA GLU A 110 9.90 -3.78 1.46
C GLU A 110 8.93 -3.51 2.62
N GLY A 111 7.66 -3.42 2.34
CA GLY A 111 6.66 -3.19 3.37
C GLY A 111 6.39 -4.39 4.24
N LEU A 112 6.36 -5.61 3.69
CA LEU A 112 6.26 -6.83 4.50
C LEU A 112 7.43 -6.97 5.47
N ASP A 113 8.61 -6.50 5.07
CA ASP A 113 9.80 -6.51 5.93
C ASP A 113 9.78 -5.37 6.96
N ALA A 114 9.46 -4.15 6.52
CA ALA A 114 9.42 -2.98 7.39
C ALA A 114 8.33 -3.08 8.48
N PHE A 115 7.22 -3.77 8.18
CA PHE A 115 6.09 -3.93 9.09
C PHE A 115 5.90 -5.39 9.54
N ALA A 116 6.98 -6.15 9.67
CA ALA A 116 6.94 -7.56 10.04
C ALA A 116 6.16 -7.82 11.34
N ALA A 117 6.24 -6.94 12.34
CA ALA A 117 5.48 -7.06 13.58
C ALA A 117 3.96 -6.89 13.37
N GLU A 118 3.57 -6.04 12.44
CA GLU A 118 2.14 -5.88 12.05
C GLU A 118 1.65 -7.10 11.28
N VAL A 119 2.45 -7.62 10.33
CA VAL A 119 2.17 -8.87 9.61
C VAL A 119 1.95 -10.02 10.60
N GLU A 120 2.87 -10.20 11.56
CA GLU A 120 2.76 -11.23 12.59
C GLU A 120 1.49 -11.07 13.44
N SER A 121 1.09 -9.84 13.78
CA SER A 121 -0.13 -9.59 14.54
C SER A 121 -1.38 -9.97 13.75
N HIS A 122 -1.45 -9.61 12.47
CA HIS A 122 -2.57 -10.00 11.60
C HIS A 122 -2.69 -11.51 11.43
N VAL A 123 -1.54 -12.22 11.32
CA VAL A 123 -1.49 -13.68 11.11
C VAL A 123 -1.77 -14.46 12.39
N SER A 124 -1.09 -14.11 13.51
CA SER A 124 -1.11 -14.94 14.72
C SER A 124 -2.19 -14.54 15.72
N LYS A 125 -2.50 -13.24 15.82
CA LYS A 125 -3.48 -12.70 16.77
C LYS A 125 -4.82 -12.38 16.13
N HIS A 126 -4.87 -12.35 14.79
CA HIS A 126 -6.02 -11.88 14.04
C HIS A 126 -6.47 -10.47 14.43
N GLU A 127 -5.50 -9.61 14.76
CA GLU A 127 -5.71 -8.24 15.23
C GLU A 127 -4.73 -7.28 14.54
N CYS A 128 -5.23 -6.14 14.09
CA CYS A 128 -4.40 -5.03 13.65
C CYS A 128 -3.90 -4.25 14.87
N GLN A 129 -2.59 -4.15 15.07
CA GLN A 129 -1.99 -3.42 16.20
C GLN A 129 -2.30 -1.93 16.17
N ARG A 130 -2.62 -1.39 15.01
CA ARG A 130 -2.95 0.02 14.80
C ARG A 130 -4.44 0.29 14.67
N SER A 131 -5.28 -0.74 14.77
CA SER A 131 -6.72 -0.51 14.89
C SER A 131 -6.99 0.19 16.20
N VAL A 132 -7.17 1.48 16.14
CA VAL A 132 -7.87 2.22 17.23
C VAL A 132 -9.30 1.74 17.13
N GLY A 133 -9.68 0.77 17.97
CA GLY A 133 -10.95 0.05 17.84
C GLY A 133 -12.09 0.99 17.48
N HIS A 134 -12.69 0.77 16.33
CA HIS A 134 -13.82 1.48 15.71
C HIS A 134 -13.96 3.00 15.95
N SER A 135 -12.94 3.70 16.45
CA SER A 135 -13.03 5.14 16.65
C SER A 135 -12.84 5.85 15.31
N VAL A 136 -13.94 6.18 14.69
CA VAL A 136 -13.94 7.12 13.56
C VAL A 136 -13.46 8.50 14.03
N PRO A 137 -12.82 9.30 13.15
CA PRO A 137 -12.27 10.60 13.53
C PRO A 137 -13.27 11.52 14.24
N CYS A 138 -14.56 11.43 13.90
CA CYS A 138 -15.62 12.19 14.55
C CYS A 138 -15.90 11.75 16.00
N GLU A 139 -15.53 10.53 16.39
CA GLU A 139 -15.60 10.06 17.77
C GLU A 139 -14.31 10.41 18.54
N THR A 140 -13.16 10.11 17.93
CA THR A 140 -11.82 10.30 18.55
C THR A 140 -11.52 11.76 18.86
N PHE A 141 -11.91 12.68 17.97
CA PHE A 141 -11.68 14.11 18.12
C PHE A 141 -12.93 14.87 18.64
N CYS A 142 -13.98 14.16 19.03
CA CYS A 142 -15.18 14.79 19.58
C CYS A 142 -14.91 15.28 21.02
N PRO A 143 -15.01 16.59 21.31
CA PRO A 143 -14.81 17.10 22.66
C PRO A 143 -15.83 16.55 23.68
N ALA A 144 -16.99 16.08 23.19
CA ALA A 144 -18.05 15.50 24.00
C ALA A 144 -18.00 13.97 24.07
N HIS A 145 -17.03 13.32 23.44
CA HIS A 145 -16.88 11.86 23.36
C HIS A 145 -18.16 11.11 22.92
N VAL A 146 -18.91 11.70 21.99
CA VAL A 146 -20.16 11.11 21.49
C VAL A 146 -19.81 9.99 20.51
N ASN A 147 -20.36 8.80 20.74
CA ASN A 147 -20.27 7.68 19.79
C ASN A 147 -21.23 7.93 18.61
N VAL A 148 -20.74 8.71 17.62
CA VAL A 148 -21.51 9.09 16.43
C VAL A 148 -21.92 7.87 15.58
N PRO A 149 -21.08 6.84 15.36
CA PRO A 149 -21.48 5.64 14.62
C PRO A 149 -22.68 4.91 15.26
N ALA A 150 -22.70 4.78 16.56
CA ALA A 150 -23.82 4.13 17.27
C ALA A 150 -25.11 4.96 17.21
N TYR A 151 -25.00 6.26 16.97
CA TYR A 151 -26.16 7.15 16.86
C TYR A 151 -26.79 7.14 15.45
N ILE A 152 -26.00 6.77 14.42
CA ILE A 152 -26.44 6.76 13.01
C ILE A 152 -26.90 5.35 12.58
N ALA A 153 -26.50 4.29 13.31
CA ALA A 153 -26.89 2.90 13.05
C ALA A 153 -28.30 2.61 13.48
#